data_33a6ce3af782296584a0b79fae1c0e55
#
_entry.id   33a6ce3af782296584a0b79fae1c0e55
#
_cell.length_a   1.000
_cell.length_b   1.000
_cell.length_c   1.000
_cell.angle_alpha   90.00
_cell.angle_beta   90.00
_cell.angle_gamma   90.00
#
_symmetry.space_group_name_H-M   'P 1'
#
loop_
_entity.id
_entity.type
_entity.pdbx_description
1 polymer ?
#
loop_
_entity_poly.entity_id
_entity_poly.type
_entity_poly.pdbx_seq_one_letter_code
_entity_poly.pdbx_strand_id
1 'polypeptide(L)'
;MKRYVIVLNALLVLTMLLSACGPTATPEVIEKTVVVTQEVIKTVEVTKEVQVFVTPEPEEGALPRNETLYFNGQQWGTVVGWNPYGSGNNNAMAISAGDNARVPMFETPYLYNMLDGQMYPLLADGPWAWNADMTEITFKIKPAAKWNDGTPVTAEDVAYTWATHVKYNTGTGAGNTPYIQDIVAQDAQTVVVKAVLGENGKALNPLAVAAYVSSNYVAQKAWTQKLEERSGGDATALQADPAEDVAYSGPYTKFFSDDTKVVLIRDDNYWGQDASMWGKLPAPKYLAHIIY
;
A
#
# COMPACT_ATOMS: atom_id res chain seq x y z
N MET A 1 -49.72 18.44 -34.74
CA MET A 1 -48.95 18.16 -33.52
C MET A 1 -47.68 17.34 -33.74
N LYS A 2 -47.71 16.21 -34.43
CA LYS A 2 -46.49 15.35 -34.63
C LYS A 2 -45.29 16.03 -35.34
N ARG A 3 -45.55 16.94 -36.29
CA ARG A 3 -44.48 17.65 -37.03
C ARG A 3 -43.73 18.69 -36.19
N TYR A 4 -44.38 19.33 -35.24
CA TYR A 4 -43.72 20.30 -34.34
C TYR A 4 -42.84 19.63 -33.28
N VAL A 5 -43.22 18.42 -32.84
CA VAL A 5 -42.43 17.66 -31.89
C VAL A 5 -41.10 17.16 -32.53
N ILE A 6 -41.12 16.80 -33.80
CA ILE A 6 -39.94 16.36 -34.55
C ILE A 6 -38.96 17.55 -34.73
N VAL A 7 -39.50 18.72 -35.09
CA VAL A 7 -38.64 19.92 -35.25
C VAL A 7 -38.05 20.38 -33.92
N LEU A 8 -38.82 20.31 -32.82
CA LEU A 8 -38.33 20.67 -31.49
C LEU A 8 -37.23 19.72 -31.00
N ASN A 9 -37.39 18.44 -31.22
CA ASN A 9 -36.35 17.46 -30.87
C ASN A 9 -35.09 17.58 -31.74
N ALA A 10 -35.23 17.90 -33.02
CA ALA A 10 -34.08 18.14 -33.90
C ALA A 10 -33.32 19.41 -33.50
N LEU A 11 -34.00 20.46 -33.04
CA LEU A 11 -33.37 21.68 -32.54
C LEU A 11 -32.62 21.43 -31.21
N LEU A 12 -33.19 20.62 -30.34
CA LEU A 12 -32.58 20.26 -29.05
C LEU A 12 -31.29 19.42 -29.23
N VAL A 13 -31.28 18.51 -30.18
CA VAL A 13 -30.09 17.73 -30.52
C VAL A 13 -29.01 18.59 -31.17
N LEU A 14 -29.40 19.57 -32.00
CA LEU A 14 -28.45 20.48 -32.63
C LEU A 14 -27.80 21.43 -31.63
N THR A 15 -28.51 21.87 -30.59
CA THR A 15 -27.95 22.71 -29.51
C THR A 15 -26.97 21.91 -28.61
N MET A 16 -27.19 20.62 -28.40
CA MET A 16 -26.23 19.77 -27.65
C MET A 16 -24.94 19.49 -28.42
N LEU A 17 -24.97 19.47 -29.75
CA LEU A 17 -23.78 19.26 -30.57
C LEU A 17 -22.89 20.51 -30.68
N LEU A 18 -23.41 21.69 -30.43
CA LEU A 18 -22.67 22.96 -30.49
C LEU A 18 -21.93 23.31 -29.18
N SER A 19 -22.26 22.65 -28.06
CA SER A 19 -21.62 22.88 -26.77
C SER A 19 -20.35 22.03 -26.53
N ALA A 20 -19.98 21.16 -27.47
CA ALA A 20 -18.85 20.24 -27.33
C ALA A 20 -17.47 20.80 -27.79
N CYS A 21 -17.43 22.01 -28.33
CA CYS A 21 -16.17 22.66 -28.74
C CYS A 21 -15.90 23.90 -27.87
N GLY A 22 -15.56 23.69 -26.60
CA GLY A 22 -14.88 24.71 -25.82
C GLY A 22 -13.39 24.72 -26.17
N PRO A 23 -12.74 25.91 -26.19
CA PRO A 23 -11.30 25.96 -26.45
C PRO A 23 -10.55 25.18 -25.37
N THR A 24 -9.68 24.27 -25.82
CA THR A 24 -8.72 23.56 -24.96
C THR A 24 -7.85 24.61 -24.27
N ALA A 25 -7.91 24.69 -22.95
CA ALA A 25 -7.04 25.59 -22.19
C ALA A 25 -5.58 25.19 -22.47
N THR A 26 -4.83 26.10 -23.06
CA THR A 26 -3.40 25.96 -23.20
C THR A 26 -2.79 26.09 -21.80
N PRO A 27 -1.97 25.16 -21.34
CA PRO A 27 -1.35 25.28 -20.03
C PRO A 27 -0.48 26.54 -19.99
N GLU A 28 -0.75 27.42 -19.02
CA GLU A 28 0.06 28.60 -18.80
C GLU A 28 1.33 28.16 -18.07
N VAL A 29 2.48 28.30 -18.74
CA VAL A 29 3.78 28.00 -18.18
C VAL A 29 4.20 29.15 -17.28
N ILE A 30 4.12 28.97 -15.95
CA ILE A 30 4.65 29.97 -15.01
C ILE A 30 6.13 29.67 -14.81
N GLU A 31 6.98 30.50 -15.44
CA GLU A 31 8.42 30.45 -15.20
C GLU A 31 8.75 31.09 -13.83
N LYS A 32 9.15 30.28 -12.87
CA LYS A 32 9.69 30.75 -11.61
C LYS A 32 11.19 30.59 -11.60
N THR A 33 11.93 31.69 -11.74
CA THR A 33 13.38 31.73 -11.65
C THR A 33 13.81 31.60 -10.18
N VAL A 34 14.46 30.49 -9.83
CA VAL A 34 15.11 30.32 -8.52
C VAL A 34 16.61 30.48 -8.72
N VAL A 35 17.16 31.54 -8.16
CA VAL A 35 18.61 31.76 -8.14
C VAL A 35 19.19 31.00 -6.96
N VAL A 36 19.98 29.96 -7.23
CA VAL A 36 20.74 29.23 -6.20
C VAL A 36 22.19 29.71 -6.26
N THR A 37 22.62 30.44 -5.25
CA THR A 37 24.03 30.85 -5.07
C THR A 37 24.75 29.75 -4.31
N GLN A 38 25.72 29.10 -4.96
CA GLN A 38 26.60 28.12 -4.32
C GLN A 38 27.98 28.79 -4.12
N GLU A 39 28.41 29.01 -2.87
CA GLU A 39 29.77 29.49 -2.60
C GLU A 39 30.80 28.40 -2.90
N VAL A 40 31.61 28.60 -3.91
CA VAL A 40 32.82 27.83 -4.19
C VAL A 40 34.02 28.65 -3.71
N ILE A 41 34.80 28.08 -2.81
CA ILE A 41 36.03 28.68 -2.32
C ILE A 41 37.02 28.81 -3.48
N LYS A 42 37.02 29.92 -4.11
CA LYS A 42 37.90 30.76 -4.92
C LYS A 42 37.13 31.38 -6.11
N THR A 43 36.68 32.60 -5.84
CA THR A 43 36.48 33.70 -6.80
C THR A 43 36.21 33.34 -8.27
N VAL A 44 35.07 32.73 -8.56
CA VAL A 44 34.32 32.92 -9.81
C VAL A 44 32.85 32.67 -9.48
N GLU A 45 32.03 33.70 -9.51
CA GLU A 45 30.56 33.50 -9.49
C GLU A 45 30.15 32.88 -10.81
N VAL A 46 29.80 31.59 -10.78
CA VAL A 46 29.15 30.93 -11.91
C VAL A 46 27.66 30.88 -11.59
N THR A 47 26.92 31.85 -12.10
CA THR A 47 25.46 31.80 -12.07
C THR A 47 25.01 30.75 -13.09
N LYS A 48 24.60 29.57 -12.62
CA LYS A 48 23.98 28.54 -13.42
C LYS A 48 22.47 28.71 -13.34
N GLU A 49 21.85 29.21 -14.40
CA GLU A 49 20.39 29.17 -14.53
C GLU A 49 19.96 27.72 -14.67
N VAL A 50 19.30 27.21 -13.67
CA VAL A 50 18.63 25.90 -13.75
C VAL A 50 17.15 26.17 -14.04
N GLN A 51 16.73 25.88 -15.22
CA GLN A 51 15.30 25.85 -15.55
C GLN A 51 14.66 24.67 -14.82
N VAL A 52 13.98 24.95 -13.72
CA VAL A 52 13.15 23.98 -13.04
C VAL A 52 11.78 24.01 -13.73
N PHE A 53 11.49 23.00 -14.51
CA PHE A 53 10.12 22.78 -14.99
C PHE A 53 9.28 22.34 -13.79
N VAL A 54 8.57 23.28 -13.18
CA VAL A 54 7.55 22.95 -12.19
C VAL A 54 6.32 22.50 -12.99
N THR A 55 6.07 21.21 -13.02
CA THR A 55 4.77 20.70 -13.44
C THR A 55 3.74 21.33 -12.51
N PRO A 56 2.72 22.06 -13.03
CA PRO A 56 1.70 22.62 -12.15
C PRO A 56 1.13 21.49 -11.30
N GLU A 57 1.10 21.72 -10.00
CA GLU A 57 0.42 20.82 -9.07
C GLU A 57 -1.04 20.72 -9.55
N PRO A 58 -1.60 19.52 -9.73
CA PRO A 58 -2.96 19.37 -10.21
C PRO A 58 -3.87 20.23 -9.32
N GLU A 59 -4.76 21.03 -9.92
CA GLU A 59 -5.79 21.73 -9.17
C GLU A 59 -6.44 20.75 -8.21
N GLU A 60 -6.58 21.14 -6.93
CA GLU A 60 -7.21 20.31 -5.90
C GLU A 60 -8.50 19.69 -6.45
N GLY A 61 -8.47 18.41 -6.78
CA GLY A 61 -9.64 17.68 -7.24
C GLY A 61 -9.56 17.00 -8.61
N ALA A 62 -8.70 17.42 -9.54
CA ALA A 62 -8.63 16.83 -10.88
C ALA A 62 -7.40 15.99 -11.09
N LEU A 63 -7.52 14.67 -10.85
CA LEU A 63 -6.45 13.72 -11.18
C LEU A 63 -6.37 13.49 -12.69
N PRO A 64 -5.15 13.35 -13.29
CA PRO A 64 -4.99 13.03 -14.71
C PRO A 64 -5.71 11.71 -15.06
N ARG A 65 -6.69 11.77 -15.96
CA ARG A 65 -7.54 10.59 -16.28
C ARG A 65 -6.74 9.43 -16.87
N ASN A 66 -5.68 9.71 -17.62
CA ASN A 66 -4.81 8.71 -18.25
C ASN A 66 -3.79 8.08 -17.29
N GLU A 67 -3.60 8.65 -16.10
CA GLU A 67 -2.68 8.15 -15.07
C GLU A 67 -3.41 7.59 -13.85
N THR A 68 -4.74 7.72 -13.80
CA THR A 68 -5.55 7.37 -12.63
C THR A 68 -6.41 6.15 -12.88
N LEU A 69 -6.28 5.15 -12.01
CA LEU A 69 -7.21 4.05 -11.91
C LEU A 69 -8.28 4.42 -10.86
N TYR A 70 -9.49 4.64 -11.33
CA TYR A 70 -10.66 4.78 -10.48
C TYR A 70 -11.29 3.41 -10.26
N PHE A 71 -11.56 3.07 -9.03
CA PHE A 71 -12.30 1.87 -8.72
C PHE A 71 -13.32 2.11 -7.61
N ASN A 72 -14.37 1.33 -7.68
CA ASN A 72 -15.41 1.31 -6.70
C ASN A 72 -15.09 0.19 -5.70
N GLY A 73 -14.81 0.54 -4.49
CA GLY A 73 -14.37 -0.40 -3.49
C GLY A 73 -15.19 -0.34 -2.22
N GLN A 74 -14.55 -0.64 -1.11
CA GLN A 74 -15.19 -0.81 0.19
C GLN A 74 -14.90 0.34 1.16
N GLN A 75 -14.48 1.47 0.66
CA GLN A 75 -14.25 2.64 1.51
C GLN A 75 -15.59 3.33 1.78
N TRP A 76 -16.05 3.29 3.02
CA TRP A 76 -17.39 3.72 3.43
C TRP A 76 -17.40 4.96 4.33
N GLY A 77 -16.26 5.57 4.50
CA GLY A 77 -16.09 6.78 5.26
C GLY A 77 -14.67 7.32 5.18
N THR A 78 -14.46 8.47 5.81
CA THR A 78 -13.17 9.15 5.83
C THR A 78 -12.09 8.28 6.46
N VAL A 79 -10.88 8.35 5.91
CA VAL A 79 -9.72 7.68 6.49
C VAL A 79 -9.38 8.31 7.84
N VAL A 80 -9.27 7.48 8.87
CA VAL A 80 -8.87 7.91 10.22
C VAL A 80 -7.45 7.50 10.58
N GLY A 81 -6.81 6.68 9.77
CA GLY A 81 -5.43 6.27 9.96
C GLY A 81 -4.95 5.25 8.92
N TRP A 82 -3.63 5.05 8.92
CA TRP A 82 -2.90 4.15 8.02
C TRP A 82 -2.26 2.99 8.79
N ASN A 83 -2.62 2.84 10.04
CA ASN A 83 -2.00 1.93 10.99
C ASN A 83 -2.26 0.46 10.66
N PRO A 84 -1.22 -0.33 10.38
CA PRO A 84 -1.37 -1.75 10.10
C PRO A 84 -1.87 -2.57 11.30
N TYR A 85 -1.76 -2.06 12.52
CA TYR A 85 -2.26 -2.71 13.73
C TYR A 85 -3.64 -2.22 14.16
N GLY A 86 -4.15 -1.16 13.54
CA GLY A 86 -5.46 -0.61 13.86
C GLY A 86 -6.58 -1.57 13.52
N SER A 87 -7.58 -1.67 14.40
CA SER A 87 -8.76 -2.48 14.20
C SER A 87 -10.02 -1.61 14.21
N GLY A 88 -10.99 -1.95 13.35
CA GLY A 88 -12.29 -1.26 13.33
C GLY A 88 -12.25 0.18 12.86
N ASN A 89 -11.11 0.68 12.45
CA ASN A 89 -10.94 2.00 11.88
C ASN A 89 -11.22 1.97 10.39
N ASN A 90 -11.73 3.07 9.89
CA ASN A 90 -11.91 3.26 8.47
C ASN A 90 -10.58 3.64 7.82
N ASN A 91 -9.66 2.70 7.83
CA ASN A 91 -8.36 2.85 7.20
C ASN A 91 -8.52 2.82 5.68
N ALA A 92 -7.62 3.51 4.98
CA ALA A 92 -7.61 3.53 3.53
C ALA A 92 -7.50 2.11 2.96
N MET A 93 -7.80 1.98 1.68
CA MET A 93 -7.76 0.72 0.89
C MET A 93 -6.48 -0.11 1.09
N ALA A 94 -5.47 0.44 1.71
CA ALA A 94 -4.26 -0.25 2.11
C ALA A 94 -4.49 -1.40 3.09
N ILE A 95 -5.52 -1.32 3.93
CA ILE A 95 -5.68 -2.24 5.07
C ILE A 95 -7.10 -2.75 5.21
N SER A 96 -8.10 -1.87 5.14
CA SER A 96 -9.49 -2.21 5.54
C SER A 96 -10.37 -2.66 4.40
N ALA A 97 -9.97 -2.47 3.16
CA ALA A 97 -10.81 -2.71 2.00
C ALA A 97 -10.77 -4.16 1.48
N GLY A 98 -10.84 -5.12 2.35
CA GLY A 98 -10.80 -6.53 1.97
C GLY A 98 -9.40 -7.05 1.66
N ASP A 99 -9.29 -8.34 1.36
CA ASP A 99 -8.00 -9.03 1.39
C ASP A 99 -7.00 -8.57 0.32
N ASN A 100 -7.47 -8.09 -0.81
CA ASN A 100 -6.59 -7.73 -1.92
C ASN A 100 -6.21 -6.24 -1.97
N ALA A 101 -6.88 -5.38 -1.22
CA ALA A 101 -6.58 -3.95 -1.22
C ALA A 101 -5.46 -3.55 -0.24
N ARG A 102 -4.98 -4.45 0.58
CA ARG A 102 -3.86 -4.24 1.51
C ARG A 102 -2.54 -4.09 0.78
N VAL A 103 -2.40 -4.81 -0.32
CA VAL A 103 -1.17 -4.90 -1.13
C VAL A 103 -0.70 -3.56 -1.72
N PRO A 104 -1.54 -2.55 -1.99
CA PRO A 104 -1.02 -1.28 -2.48
C PRO A 104 0.01 -0.61 -1.58
N MET A 105 -0.11 -0.68 -0.25
CA MET A 105 0.85 -0.06 0.69
C MET A 105 1.69 -1.10 1.43
N PHE A 106 1.07 -2.19 1.88
CA PHE A 106 1.73 -3.22 2.68
C PHE A 106 1.68 -4.55 1.96
N GLU A 107 2.83 -5.09 1.65
CA GLU A 107 2.89 -6.40 1.02
C GLU A 107 2.81 -7.52 2.05
N THR A 108 2.17 -8.58 1.61
CA THR A 108 2.15 -9.88 2.30
C THR A 108 3.31 -10.75 1.80
N PRO A 109 3.72 -11.79 2.52
CA PRO A 109 4.66 -12.75 1.96
C PRO A 109 4.17 -13.39 0.67
N TYR A 110 2.86 -13.68 0.58
CA TYR A 110 2.22 -14.26 -0.60
C TYR A 110 0.89 -13.58 -0.92
N LEU A 111 0.47 -13.69 -2.18
CA LEU A 111 -0.83 -13.25 -2.66
C LEU A 111 -1.57 -14.42 -3.30
N TYR A 112 -2.78 -14.69 -2.82
CA TYR A 112 -3.69 -15.59 -3.50
C TYR A 112 -4.42 -14.85 -4.62
N ASN A 113 -4.24 -15.30 -5.86
CA ASN A 113 -4.94 -14.73 -7.01
C ASN A 113 -6.25 -15.48 -7.24
N MET A 114 -7.37 -14.81 -6.99
CA MET A 114 -8.70 -15.38 -7.13
C MET A 114 -9.08 -15.70 -8.57
N LEU A 115 -8.39 -15.13 -9.57
CA LEU A 115 -8.70 -15.35 -10.99
C LEU A 115 -8.20 -16.70 -11.49
N ASP A 116 -7.06 -17.15 -11.02
CA ASP A 116 -6.42 -18.41 -11.44
C ASP A 116 -6.26 -19.44 -10.32
N GLY A 117 -6.62 -19.06 -9.09
CA GLY A 117 -6.52 -19.92 -7.91
C GLY A 117 -5.09 -20.22 -7.46
N GLN A 118 -4.11 -19.44 -7.92
CA GLN A 118 -2.71 -19.66 -7.61
C GLN A 118 -2.22 -18.74 -6.49
N MET A 119 -1.18 -19.20 -5.80
CA MET A 119 -0.48 -18.44 -4.79
C MET A 119 0.81 -17.88 -5.38
N TYR A 120 0.94 -16.56 -5.37
CA TYR A 120 2.11 -15.85 -5.89
C TYR A 120 2.97 -15.32 -4.74
N PRO A 121 4.30 -15.55 -4.75
CA PRO A 121 5.19 -14.96 -3.78
C PRO A 121 5.34 -13.46 -4.06
N LEU A 122 5.08 -12.62 -3.04
CA LEU A 122 5.34 -11.18 -3.05
C LEU A 122 6.66 -10.89 -2.34
N LEU A 123 6.64 -10.68 -1.01
CA LEU A 123 7.87 -10.53 -0.22
C LEU A 123 8.66 -11.83 -0.15
N ALA A 124 7.98 -12.98 -0.26
CA ALA A 124 8.64 -14.29 -0.19
C ALA A 124 9.46 -14.63 -1.43
N ASP A 125 10.58 -15.29 -1.25
CA ASP A 125 11.46 -15.82 -2.29
C ASP A 125 11.14 -17.31 -2.55
N GLY A 126 10.18 -17.54 -3.44
CA GLY A 126 9.70 -18.89 -3.74
C GLY A 126 8.60 -19.41 -2.79
N PRO A 127 8.19 -20.66 -2.92
CA PRO A 127 7.12 -21.24 -2.13
C PRO A 127 7.54 -21.50 -0.67
N TRP A 128 6.56 -21.52 0.24
CA TRP A 128 6.79 -22.04 1.59
C TRP A 128 6.85 -23.56 1.59
N ALA A 129 7.45 -24.14 2.62
CA ALA A 129 7.48 -25.57 2.85
C ALA A 129 7.10 -25.90 4.29
N TRP A 130 6.25 -26.92 4.45
CA TRP A 130 6.09 -27.59 5.73
C TRP A 130 7.27 -28.52 5.99
N ASN A 131 7.69 -28.60 7.26
CA ASN A 131 8.61 -29.67 7.68
C ASN A 131 7.90 -31.05 7.60
N ALA A 132 8.69 -32.15 7.70
CA ALA A 132 8.16 -33.51 7.56
C ALA A 132 7.05 -33.84 8.59
N ASP A 133 7.14 -33.28 9.77
CA ASP A 133 6.19 -33.52 10.88
C ASP A 133 4.97 -32.61 10.82
N MET A 134 4.92 -31.66 9.86
CA MET A 134 3.85 -30.66 9.72
C MET A 134 3.63 -29.81 11.00
N THR A 135 4.71 -29.40 11.62
CA THR A 135 4.71 -28.54 12.81
C THR A 135 5.14 -27.11 12.52
N GLU A 136 5.85 -26.91 11.40
CA GLU A 136 6.42 -25.61 11.03
C GLU A 136 6.33 -25.36 9.53
N ILE A 137 6.04 -24.11 9.16
CA ILE A 137 6.22 -23.60 7.79
C ILE A 137 7.51 -22.77 7.76
N THR A 138 8.32 -22.99 6.73
CA THR A 138 9.51 -22.18 6.45
C THR A 138 9.37 -21.50 5.10
N PHE A 139 9.75 -20.23 5.02
CA PHE A 139 9.90 -19.47 3.77
C PHE A 139 11.03 -18.45 3.89
N LYS A 140 11.46 -17.90 2.75
CA LYS A 140 12.48 -16.84 2.71
C LYS A 140 11.91 -15.53 2.23
N ILE A 141 12.51 -14.42 2.66
CA ILE A 141 12.24 -13.07 2.14
C ILE A 141 13.18 -12.79 0.97
N LYS A 142 12.67 -12.17 -0.09
CA LYS A 142 13.47 -11.77 -1.26
C LYS A 142 14.57 -10.79 -0.85
N PRO A 143 15.83 -11.03 -1.29
CA PRO A 143 16.92 -10.09 -1.00
C PRO A 143 16.72 -8.68 -1.56
N ALA A 144 15.93 -8.55 -2.63
CA ALA A 144 15.63 -7.27 -3.26
C ALA A 144 14.54 -6.47 -2.53
N ALA A 145 13.74 -7.11 -1.65
CA ALA A 145 12.63 -6.46 -0.97
C ALA A 145 13.10 -5.35 -0.04
N LYS A 146 12.49 -4.17 -0.16
CA LYS A 146 12.85 -2.97 0.60
C LYS A 146 11.63 -2.22 1.08
N TRP A 147 11.79 -1.53 2.17
CA TRP A 147 10.90 -0.49 2.64
C TRP A 147 11.09 0.79 1.81
N ASN A 148 10.12 1.69 1.88
CA ASN A 148 10.16 3.00 1.20
C ASN A 148 11.34 3.89 1.64
N ASP A 149 11.95 3.64 2.80
CA ASP A 149 13.15 4.31 3.28
C ASP A 149 14.45 3.70 2.74
N GLY A 150 14.35 2.67 1.88
CA GLY A 150 15.46 1.97 1.26
C GLY A 150 16.07 0.86 2.11
N THR A 151 15.66 0.69 3.36
CA THR A 151 16.12 -0.41 4.21
C THR A 151 15.54 -1.75 3.74
N PRO A 152 16.26 -2.87 3.91
CA PRO A 152 15.76 -4.18 3.49
C PRO A 152 14.58 -4.63 4.33
N VAL A 153 13.63 -5.33 3.71
CA VAL A 153 12.63 -6.14 4.42
C VAL A 153 13.31 -7.42 4.88
N THR A 154 13.13 -7.77 6.14
CA THR A 154 13.82 -8.91 6.75
C THR A 154 12.86 -9.89 7.42
N ALA A 155 13.34 -11.09 7.73
CA ALA A 155 12.61 -12.05 8.54
C ALA A 155 12.28 -11.52 9.95
N GLU A 156 13.10 -10.61 10.48
CA GLU A 156 12.82 -9.95 11.76
C GLU A 156 11.59 -9.04 11.70
N ASP A 157 11.32 -8.39 10.56
CA ASP A 157 10.11 -7.60 10.40
C ASP A 157 8.86 -8.48 10.49
N VAL A 158 8.89 -9.66 9.87
CA VAL A 158 7.80 -10.65 9.94
C VAL A 158 7.59 -11.14 11.37
N ALA A 159 8.65 -11.55 12.04
CA ALA A 159 8.61 -12.03 13.41
C ALA A 159 8.11 -10.94 14.38
N TYR A 160 8.61 -9.71 14.21
CA TYR A 160 8.23 -8.59 15.06
C TYR A 160 6.77 -8.17 14.84
N THR A 161 6.29 -8.22 13.59
CA THR A 161 4.87 -7.98 13.28
C THR A 161 3.99 -8.95 14.04
N TRP A 162 4.32 -10.24 14.03
CA TRP A 162 3.58 -11.25 14.81
C TRP A 162 3.65 -10.99 16.32
N ALA A 163 4.85 -10.78 16.85
CA ALA A 163 5.05 -10.51 18.27
C ALA A 163 4.22 -9.30 18.74
N THR A 164 4.15 -8.24 17.91
CA THR A 164 3.34 -7.05 18.17
C THR A 164 1.84 -7.38 18.17
N HIS A 165 1.36 -8.15 17.20
CA HIS A 165 -0.03 -8.60 17.18
C HIS A 165 -0.41 -9.38 18.44
N VAL A 166 0.46 -10.27 18.92
CA VAL A 166 0.25 -11.04 20.14
C VAL A 166 0.30 -10.15 21.39
N LYS A 167 1.36 -9.34 21.50
CA LYS A 167 1.59 -8.45 22.67
C LYS A 167 0.44 -7.50 22.94
N TYR A 168 -0.10 -6.91 21.87
CA TYR A 168 -1.16 -5.90 21.95
C TYR A 168 -2.55 -6.48 21.70
N ASN A 169 -2.67 -7.80 21.62
CA ASN A 169 -3.92 -8.52 21.42
C ASN A 169 -4.79 -7.90 20.31
N THR A 170 -4.15 -7.58 19.15
CA THR A 170 -4.89 -7.05 18.00
C THR A 170 -5.88 -8.08 17.48
N GLY A 171 -6.86 -7.66 16.66
CA GLY A 171 -7.80 -8.59 16.03
C GLY A 171 -7.09 -9.73 15.26
N THR A 172 -6.00 -9.41 14.55
CA THR A 172 -5.15 -10.40 13.87
C THR A 172 -4.47 -11.35 14.86
N GLY A 173 -3.90 -10.84 15.95
CA GLY A 173 -3.30 -11.66 17.00
C GLY A 173 -4.32 -12.60 17.63
N ALA A 174 -5.43 -12.06 18.12
CA ALA A 174 -6.50 -12.83 18.77
C ALA A 174 -7.07 -13.94 17.86
N GLY A 175 -7.21 -13.65 16.56
CA GLY A 175 -7.74 -14.63 15.59
C GLY A 175 -6.77 -15.76 15.25
N ASN A 176 -5.46 -15.55 15.40
CA ASN A 176 -4.46 -16.52 14.91
C ASN A 176 -3.63 -17.20 16.00
N THR A 177 -3.56 -16.68 17.22
CA THR A 177 -2.90 -17.32 18.36
C THR A 177 -3.43 -18.74 18.70
N PRO A 178 -4.68 -19.12 18.39
CA PRO A 178 -5.11 -20.50 18.53
C PRO A 178 -4.40 -21.49 17.61
N TYR A 179 -3.76 -21.02 16.51
CA TYR A 179 -3.19 -21.85 15.47
C TYR A 179 -1.69 -21.62 15.28
N ILE A 180 -1.19 -20.45 15.62
CA ILE A 180 0.22 -20.05 15.49
C ILE A 180 0.80 -19.86 16.90
N GLN A 181 1.78 -20.67 17.22
CA GLN A 181 2.49 -20.59 18.50
C GLN A 181 3.50 -19.44 18.48
N ASP A 182 4.30 -19.35 17.41
CA ASP A 182 5.35 -18.35 17.29
C ASP A 182 5.76 -18.14 15.83
N ILE A 183 6.36 -17.00 15.54
CA ILE A 183 7.05 -16.72 14.27
C ILE A 183 8.43 -16.17 14.60
N VAL A 184 9.45 -16.86 14.10
CA VAL A 184 10.85 -16.54 14.40
C VAL A 184 11.65 -16.26 13.13
N ALA A 185 12.57 -15.32 13.20
CA ALA A 185 13.61 -15.11 12.21
C ALA A 185 14.76 -16.06 12.54
N GLN A 186 15.01 -17.04 11.67
CA GLN A 186 16.15 -17.94 11.82
C GLN A 186 17.45 -17.26 11.39
N ASP A 187 17.38 -16.44 10.38
CA ASP A 187 18.43 -15.54 9.89
C ASP A 187 17.75 -14.28 9.28
N ALA A 188 18.51 -13.42 8.62
CA ALA A 188 17.99 -12.17 8.05
C ALA A 188 16.87 -12.39 7.02
N GLN A 189 16.80 -13.56 6.38
CA GLN A 189 15.85 -13.86 5.31
C GLN A 189 14.92 -15.03 5.61
N THR A 190 15.28 -15.92 6.51
CA THR A 190 14.54 -17.17 6.76
C THR A 190 13.55 -16.98 7.91
N VAL A 191 12.27 -17.14 7.59
CA VAL A 191 11.15 -17.10 8.52
C VAL A 191 10.69 -18.52 8.83
N VAL A 192 10.50 -18.83 10.11
CA VAL A 192 9.90 -20.09 10.58
C VAL A 192 8.62 -19.77 11.36
N VAL A 193 7.49 -20.27 10.87
CA VAL A 193 6.19 -20.17 11.53
C VAL A 193 5.90 -21.46 12.25
N LYS A 194 5.84 -21.43 13.57
CA LYS A 194 5.57 -22.57 14.44
C LYS A 194 4.06 -22.68 14.70
N ALA A 195 3.52 -23.84 14.36
CA ALA A 195 2.10 -24.11 14.58
C ALA A 195 1.80 -24.51 16.03
N VAL A 196 0.60 -24.19 16.51
CA VAL A 196 0.03 -24.86 17.68
C VAL A 196 -0.28 -26.29 17.30
N LEU A 197 0.11 -27.24 18.16
CA LEU A 197 -0.01 -28.66 17.86
C LEU A 197 -1.31 -29.24 18.42
N GLY A 198 -1.93 -30.10 17.65
CA GLY A 198 -3.02 -30.96 18.10
C GLY A 198 -2.52 -32.21 18.83
N GLU A 199 -3.44 -33.05 19.31
CA GLU A 199 -3.15 -34.29 20.02
C GLU A 199 -2.32 -35.32 19.21
N ASN A 200 -2.37 -35.21 17.87
CA ASN A 200 -1.61 -36.04 16.94
C ASN A 200 -0.16 -35.56 16.74
N GLY A 201 0.26 -34.49 17.44
CA GLY A 201 1.59 -33.92 17.34
C GLY A 201 1.86 -33.13 16.06
N LYS A 202 0.83 -32.85 15.25
CA LYS A 202 0.90 -32.03 14.02
C LYS A 202 0.19 -30.70 14.23
N ALA A 203 0.34 -29.76 13.31
CA ALA A 203 -0.38 -28.49 13.35
C ALA A 203 -1.88 -28.73 13.58
N LEU A 204 -2.44 -28.05 14.58
CA LEU A 204 -3.86 -28.14 14.92
C LEU A 204 -4.76 -27.77 13.73
N ASN A 205 -4.38 -26.73 12.99
CA ASN A 205 -5.06 -26.31 11.78
C ASN A 205 -4.04 -25.81 10.75
N PRO A 206 -3.51 -26.70 9.87
CA PRO A 206 -2.53 -26.32 8.86
C PRO A 206 -3.02 -25.26 7.88
N LEU A 207 -4.32 -25.25 7.58
CA LEU A 207 -4.92 -24.27 6.65
C LEU A 207 -4.93 -22.87 7.28
N ALA A 208 -5.22 -22.75 8.57
CA ALA A 208 -5.19 -21.44 9.25
C ALA A 208 -3.75 -20.88 9.30
N VAL A 209 -2.76 -21.73 9.55
CA VAL A 209 -1.34 -21.33 9.52
C VAL A 209 -0.92 -20.86 8.13
N ALA A 210 -1.26 -21.62 7.08
CA ALA A 210 -0.98 -21.25 5.70
C ALA A 210 -1.73 -19.98 5.25
N ALA A 211 -2.99 -19.82 5.67
CA ALA A 211 -3.78 -18.62 5.40
C ALA A 211 -3.15 -17.38 6.04
N TYR A 212 -2.65 -17.49 7.27
CA TYR A 212 -1.94 -16.38 7.92
C TYR A 212 -0.73 -15.94 7.09
N VAL A 213 0.13 -16.85 6.68
CA VAL A 213 1.34 -16.56 5.88
C VAL A 213 1.00 -15.86 4.57
N SER A 214 -0.14 -16.19 3.96
CA SER A 214 -0.55 -15.65 2.67
C SER A 214 -1.43 -14.39 2.73
N SER A 215 -1.94 -14.01 3.90
CA SER A 215 -2.91 -12.90 3.98
C SER A 215 -2.51 -11.77 4.92
N ASN A 216 -1.48 -11.96 5.74
CA ASN A 216 -1.05 -10.93 6.67
C ASN A 216 0.13 -10.14 6.11
N TYR A 217 -0.05 -8.81 6.07
CA TYR A 217 1.00 -7.88 5.69
C TYR A 217 2.10 -7.85 6.75
N VAL A 218 3.27 -7.39 6.31
CA VAL A 218 4.43 -7.19 7.17
C VAL A 218 4.56 -5.70 7.47
N ALA A 219 4.83 -5.36 8.73
CA ALA A 219 5.16 -4.01 9.17
C ALA A 219 6.65 -3.90 9.49
N GLN A 220 7.27 -2.75 9.21
CA GLN A 220 8.67 -2.53 9.52
C GLN A 220 8.91 -2.54 11.03
N LYS A 221 9.85 -3.36 11.51
CA LYS A 221 10.21 -3.45 12.92
C LYS A 221 10.62 -2.10 13.50
N ALA A 222 11.50 -1.37 12.82
CA ALA A 222 12.01 -0.08 13.31
C ALA A 222 10.90 0.97 13.44
N TRP A 223 9.94 1.02 12.51
CA TRP A 223 8.78 1.88 12.62
C TRP A 223 7.84 1.41 13.74
N THR A 224 7.59 0.10 13.85
CA THR A 224 6.74 -0.46 14.90
C THR A 224 7.27 -0.15 16.31
N GLN A 225 8.59 -0.20 16.51
CA GLN A 225 9.21 0.18 17.78
C GLN A 225 8.96 1.66 18.14
N LYS A 226 9.02 2.57 17.15
CA LYS A 226 8.65 3.98 17.37
C LYS A 226 7.17 4.13 17.72
N LEU A 227 6.30 3.35 17.09
CA LEU A 227 4.88 3.32 17.42
C LEU A 227 4.64 2.82 18.85
N GLU A 228 5.33 1.77 19.28
CA GLU A 228 5.27 1.26 20.66
C GLU A 228 5.75 2.30 21.68
N GLU A 229 6.85 3.00 21.37
CA GLU A 229 7.38 4.06 22.24
C GLU A 229 6.39 5.21 22.41
N ARG A 230 5.83 5.76 21.30
CA ARG A 230 4.90 6.88 21.38
C ARG A 230 3.53 6.53 21.95
N SER A 231 3.12 5.27 21.87
CA SER A 231 1.91 4.76 22.53
C SER A 231 2.12 4.42 24.02
N GLY A 232 3.36 4.52 24.53
CA GLY A 232 3.69 4.18 25.92
C GLY A 232 3.42 2.72 26.27
N GLY A 233 3.32 1.82 25.27
CA GLY A 233 2.99 0.41 25.46
C GLY A 233 1.51 0.13 25.72
N ASP A 234 0.63 1.13 25.59
CA ASP A 234 -0.82 0.97 25.70
C ASP A 234 -1.41 0.43 24.40
N ALA A 235 -2.18 -0.66 24.48
CA ALA A 235 -2.74 -1.34 23.33
C ALA A 235 -3.78 -0.50 22.59
N THR A 236 -4.56 0.30 23.30
CA THR A 236 -5.60 1.16 22.71
C THR A 236 -4.95 2.32 21.97
N ALA A 237 -3.97 2.97 22.59
CA ALA A 237 -3.22 4.07 22.00
C ALA A 237 -2.45 3.60 20.76
N LEU A 238 -1.81 2.42 20.81
CA LEU A 238 -1.11 1.83 19.69
C LEU A 238 -2.05 1.59 18.49
N GLN A 239 -3.21 0.98 18.73
CA GLN A 239 -4.16 0.67 17.67
C GLN A 239 -4.91 1.89 17.14
N ALA A 240 -5.04 2.96 17.92
CA ALA A 240 -5.70 4.21 17.55
C ALA A 240 -4.75 5.23 16.90
N ASP A 241 -3.44 5.00 16.91
CA ASP A 241 -2.48 5.90 16.29
C ASP A 241 -2.76 6.02 14.78
N PRO A 242 -2.85 7.22 14.20
CA PRO A 242 -3.16 7.39 12.79
C PRO A 242 -2.04 6.94 11.84
N ALA A 243 -0.85 6.66 12.37
CA ALA A 243 0.30 6.16 11.60
C ALA A 243 0.65 7.00 10.36
N GLU A 244 0.67 8.32 10.53
CA GLU A 244 0.96 9.25 9.44
C GLU A 244 2.38 9.08 8.85
N ASP A 245 3.29 8.51 9.63
CA ASP A 245 4.69 8.25 9.30
C ASP A 245 4.97 6.77 8.98
N VAL A 246 3.93 5.98 8.69
CA VAL A 246 4.08 4.54 8.48
C VAL A 246 5.05 4.22 7.35
N ALA A 247 5.97 3.28 7.62
CA ALA A 247 6.81 2.68 6.58
C ALA A 247 5.98 1.64 5.79
N TYR A 248 6.16 1.61 4.48
CA TYR A 248 5.45 0.70 3.59
C TYR A 248 6.43 0.00 2.64
N SER A 249 6.06 -1.18 2.18
CA SER A 249 6.84 -1.98 1.22
C SER A 249 6.19 -2.06 -0.15
N GLY A 250 4.90 -1.71 -0.25
CA GLY A 250 4.12 -1.82 -1.46
C GLY A 250 4.35 -0.66 -2.45
N PRO A 251 3.78 -0.77 -3.66
CA PRO A 251 4.00 0.17 -4.76
C PRO A 251 3.31 1.53 -4.62
N TYR A 252 2.42 1.70 -3.64
CA TYR A 252 1.65 2.94 -3.46
C TYR A 252 1.70 3.42 -2.03
N THR A 253 1.59 4.73 -1.87
CA THR A 253 1.48 5.40 -0.57
C THR A 253 0.33 6.39 -0.57
N LYS A 254 -0.01 6.91 0.60
CA LYS A 254 -1.02 7.95 0.74
C LYS A 254 -0.64 9.20 -0.06
N PHE A 255 -1.61 9.77 -0.75
CA PHE A 255 -1.47 11.03 -1.44
C PHE A 255 -2.46 12.06 -0.91
N PHE A 256 -3.75 11.72 -0.92
CA PHE A 256 -4.82 12.61 -0.53
C PHE A 256 -6.03 11.81 -0.02
N SER A 257 -6.72 12.34 0.98
CA SER A 257 -8.03 11.82 1.39
C SER A 257 -8.91 12.95 1.94
N ASP A 258 -10.20 12.90 1.61
CA ASP A 258 -11.25 13.74 2.17
C ASP A 258 -12.52 12.90 2.41
N ASP A 259 -13.65 13.57 2.66
CA ASP A 259 -14.92 12.89 2.90
C ASP A 259 -15.51 12.24 1.65
N THR A 260 -14.95 12.47 0.47
CA THR A 260 -15.47 12.01 -0.82
C THR A 260 -14.60 10.97 -1.49
N LYS A 261 -13.30 10.95 -1.20
CA LYS A 261 -12.36 10.05 -1.88
C LYS A 261 -11.07 9.83 -1.09
N VAL A 262 -10.44 8.71 -1.37
CA VAL A 262 -9.08 8.37 -0.95
C VAL A 262 -8.25 8.18 -2.20
N VAL A 263 -7.07 8.79 -2.25
CA VAL A 263 -6.14 8.68 -3.38
C VAL A 263 -4.79 8.21 -2.86
N LEU A 264 -4.27 7.16 -3.47
CA LEU A 264 -2.89 6.73 -3.30
C LEU A 264 -2.07 7.17 -4.52
N ILE A 265 -0.78 7.43 -4.30
CA ILE A 265 0.20 7.73 -5.34
C ILE A 265 1.24 6.63 -5.42
N ARG A 266 1.67 6.30 -6.64
CA ARG A 266 2.72 5.32 -6.88
C ARG A 266 4.07 5.83 -6.34
N ASP A 267 4.79 4.96 -5.67
CA ASP A 267 6.20 5.16 -5.34
C ASP A 267 7.07 4.78 -6.54
N ASP A 268 7.68 5.77 -7.18
CA ASP A 268 8.54 5.53 -8.33
C ASP A 268 9.89 4.87 -7.95
N ASN A 269 10.20 4.75 -6.65
CA ASN A 269 11.34 4.02 -6.11
C ASN A 269 10.97 2.61 -5.59
N TYR A 270 9.73 2.18 -5.81
CA TYR A 270 9.25 0.87 -5.37
C TYR A 270 10.21 -0.26 -5.76
N TRP A 271 10.61 -1.08 -4.80
CA TRP A 271 11.57 -2.17 -4.97
C TRP A 271 11.12 -3.25 -5.97
N GLY A 272 9.81 -3.40 -6.18
CA GLY A 272 9.25 -4.39 -7.11
C GLY A 272 9.58 -4.13 -8.59
N GLN A 273 10.32 -3.05 -8.91
CA GLN A 273 10.97 -2.87 -10.22
C GLN A 273 12.11 -3.87 -10.44
N ASP A 274 12.60 -4.53 -9.38
CA ASP A 274 13.59 -5.60 -9.50
C ASP A 274 13.04 -6.78 -10.31
N ALA A 275 13.94 -7.42 -11.08
CA ALA A 275 13.58 -8.54 -11.95
C ALA A 275 13.06 -9.77 -11.20
N SER A 276 13.38 -9.92 -9.90
CA SER A 276 12.87 -10.98 -9.03
C SER A 276 11.40 -10.78 -8.63
N MET A 277 10.81 -9.62 -8.95
CA MET A 277 9.41 -9.30 -8.67
C MET A 277 8.65 -9.00 -10.00
N TRP A 278 8.27 -7.77 -10.24
CA TRP A 278 7.50 -7.37 -11.43
C TRP A 278 8.37 -6.90 -12.60
N GLY A 279 9.63 -6.53 -12.34
CA GLY A 279 10.56 -5.95 -13.32
C GLY A 279 10.12 -4.59 -13.86
N LYS A 280 9.11 -3.98 -13.29
CA LYS A 280 8.53 -2.69 -13.71
C LYS A 280 7.64 -2.10 -12.63
N LEU A 281 7.37 -0.80 -12.76
CA LEU A 281 6.34 -0.13 -11.96
C LEU A 281 4.92 -0.48 -12.42
N PRO A 282 3.91 -0.43 -11.53
CA PRO A 282 2.51 -0.44 -11.91
C PRO A 282 2.20 0.71 -12.88
N ALA A 283 1.32 0.48 -13.85
CA ALA A 283 1.00 1.49 -14.86
C ALA A 283 0.27 2.73 -14.28
N PRO A 284 -0.76 2.61 -13.42
CA PRO A 284 -1.40 3.78 -12.83
C PRO A 284 -0.44 4.53 -11.91
N LYS A 285 -0.40 5.87 -12.03
CA LYS A 285 0.28 6.72 -11.07
C LYS A 285 -0.56 6.97 -9.83
N TYR A 286 -1.88 7.04 -10.01
CA TYR A 286 -2.83 7.26 -8.93
C TYR A 286 -3.86 6.14 -8.85
N LEU A 287 -4.20 5.75 -7.64
CA LEU A 287 -5.35 4.89 -7.34
C LEU A 287 -6.37 5.74 -6.60
N ALA A 288 -7.54 5.95 -7.22
CA ALA A 288 -8.60 6.75 -6.63
C ALA A 288 -9.77 5.86 -6.22
N HIS A 289 -10.16 5.95 -4.97
CA HIS A 289 -11.25 5.22 -4.35
C HIS A 289 -12.30 6.22 -3.87
N ILE A 290 -13.50 6.15 -4.43
CA ILE A 290 -14.60 7.03 -4.05
C ILE A 290 -15.25 6.52 -2.76
N ILE A 291 -15.55 7.43 -1.84
CA ILE A 291 -16.29 7.15 -0.60
C ILE A 291 -17.78 7.34 -0.87
N TYR A 292 -18.62 6.44 -0.37
CA TYR A 292 -20.07 6.43 -0.55
C TYR A 292 -20.80 6.58 0.78
#